data_d11c25c89ae7f5592d3a349eae085062
#
_entry.id   d11c25c89ae7f5592d3a349eae085062
#
_cell.length_a   1.000
_cell.length_b   1.000
_cell.length_c   1.000
_cell.angle_alpha   90.00
_cell.angle_beta   90.00
_cell.angle_gamma   90.00
#
_symmetry.space_group_name_H-M   'P 1'
#
loop_
_entity.id
_entity.type
_entity.pdbx_description
1 polymer ?
#
loop_
_entity_poly.entity_id
_entity_poly.type
_entity_poly.pdbx_seq_one_letter_code
_entity_poly.pdbx_strand_id
1 'polypeptide(L)'
;MTDGEDTPDAGANGGTSGNGGGADHPGASGGTAVRRDRFSGGPARGFMSSLAADRRIFAADLAVDRAHTVMLAEQGIIDDGDAAAVLAALDDVEAAGHSELPDAEDVHEAIETAVVERVGPEGGRMHTGRSRNDEVATCIRYRLRADLLDALETVVGAREELLDVAAAHGETLLPGFTHLQYAQPVTVAHWVASYESALARDTERLLAAYDRTNRSPLGAAAFAGTPFDVNRERTAELLGFGSVVENSMDAVSTRDFLVESTSAMATLAATLSGLAEDVVVYSGRGYVEISDDYASTSSIMPQKKNPDTLELVRATAGEATGALQGLLTTLTGLPRSYNIDLQEATPHAWTAVDAVPEALEVTTGAVATAEWNEAVLADGAAAGFSTATGVADRLAMAGIPFRTAHEVVATAAERLEGDPDVAALEAAAGEVLGEDLGAYVDHETLEATLDPAESVAMRDSRGGPAPEAVAASVDRARERLGEDRAAVADRRDAVEAAERALAAEVAVYV
;
A
#
# COMPACT_ATOMS: atom_id res chain seq x y z
N MET A 1 -64.37 6.60 -23.21
CA MET A 1 -64.57 7.97 -23.66
C MET A 1 -63.25 8.35 -24.30
N THR A 2 -63.14 8.03 -25.53
CA THR A 2 -63.37 8.79 -26.76
C THR A 2 -62.14 9.63 -27.06
N ASP A 3 -61.34 9.16 -28.00
CA ASP A 3 -61.21 9.59 -29.41
C ASP A 3 -60.31 10.82 -29.53
N GLY A 4 -59.40 10.98 -30.43
CA GLY A 4 -59.15 10.42 -31.74
C GLY A 4 -57.98 11.18 -32.34
N GLU A 5 -57.30 10.51 -33.20
CA GLU A 5 -56.85 10.88 -34.56
C GLU A 5 -56.44 12.34 -34.85
N ASP A 6 -55.22 12.58 -35.36
CA ASP A 6 -55.04 12.78 -36.81
C ASP A 6 -53.59 13.04 -37.17
N THR A 7 -53.06 12.26 -38.11
CA THR A 7 -51.95 12.62 -38.98
C THR A 7 -52.43 13.49 -40.15
N PRO A 8 -51.58 14.32 -40.77
CA PRO A 8 -51.36 14.09 -42.21
C PRO A 8 -49.94 14.29 -42.73
N ASP A 9 -49.76 13.58 -43.71
CA ASP A 9 -48.79 13.27 -44.75
C ASP A 9 -48.25 14.45 -45.58
N ALA A 10 -47.03 14.18 -46.11
CA ALA A 10 -46.44 14.55 -47.38
C ALA A 10 -46.16 16.02 -47.78
N GLY A 11 -44.91 16.21 -48.23
CA GLY A 11 -44.52 17.31 -49.11
C GLY A 11 -43.05 17.35 -49.43
N ALA A 12 -42.63 16.70 -50.51
CA ALA A 12 -41.32 16.81 -51.12
C ALA A 12 -41.11 18.16 -51.83
N ASN A 13 -39.84 18.68 -51.77
CA ASN A 13 -39.07 19.32 -52.88
C ASN A 13 -37.83 19.99 -52.31
N GLY A 14 -36.64 19.63 -52.65
CA GLY A 14 -35.89 19.98 -53.88
C GLY A 14 -35.14 21.30 -53.78
N GLY A 15 -33.82 21.25 -53.77
CA GLY A 15 -33.06 22.43 -54.19
C GLY A 15 -31.74 22.74 -53.50
N THR A 16 -30.64 22.23 -54.02
CA THR A 16 -29.35 22.88 -54.39
C THR A 16 -28.48 23.59 -53.36
N SER A 17 -27.25 23.03 -53.24
CA SER A 17 -25.94 23.67 -53.20
C SER A 17 -25.64 24.78 -52.19
N GLY A 18 -24.70 24.48 -51.30
CA GLY A 18 -23.96 25.46 -50.50
C GLY A 18 -22.68 24.81 -49.95
N ASN A 19 -21.57 25.05 -50.65
CA ASN A 19 -20.20 24.73 -50.33
C ASN A 19 -19.82 25.41 -48.99
N GLY A 20 -19.32 24.66 -47.99
CA GLY A 20 -18.84 25.22 -46.75
C GLY A 20 -17.81 24.29 -46.13
N GLY A 21 -16.52 24.68 -46.18
CA GLY A 21 -15.33 23.99 -45.82
C GLY A 21 -15.41 23.12 -44.55
N GLY A 22 -15.29 21.83 -44.75
CA GLY A 22 -14.90 20.92 -43.72
C GLY A 22 -13.41 21.09 -43.40
N ALA A 23 -13.10 21.40 -42.16
CA ALA A 23 -11.74 21.23 -41.67
C ALA A 23 -11.37 19.77 -41.85
N ASP A 24 -10.45 19.48 -42.72
CA ASP A 24 -9.76 18.20 -42.78
C ASP A 24 -9.03 18.01 -41.46
N HIS A 25 -9.63 17.22 -40.55
CA HIS A 25 -8.82 16.48 -39.62
C HIS A 25 -8.06 15.45 -40.46
N PRO A 26 -6.74 15.37 -40.36
CA PRO A 26 -6.01 14.30 -41.01
C PRO A 26 -6.51 13.00 -40.33
N GLY A 27 -7.40 12.30 -41.02
CA GLY A 27 -7.82 10.98 -40.65
C GLY A 27 -6.61 10.08 -40.65
N ALA A 28 -6.22 9.58 -39.50
CA ALA A 28 -5.32 8.45 -39.42
C ALA A 28 -6.01 7.29 -40.16
N SER A 29 -5.63 7.11 -41.37
CA SER A 29 -6.04 5.97 -42.19
C SER A 29 -4.91 4.95 -42.06
N GLY A 30 -5.24 3.79 -41.64
CA GLY A 30 -4.34 2.68 -41.77
C GLY A 30 -4.49 1.70 -40.63
N GLY A 31 -4.77 0.46 -40.92
CA GLY A 31 -4.57 -0.65 -40.00
C GLY A 31 -3.09 -0.67 -39.59
N THR A 32 -2.82 -1.20 -38.43
CA THR A 32 -1.45 -1.53 -38.01
C THR A 32 -0.98 -2.77 -38.76
N ALA A 33 0.31 -3.14 -38.66
CA ALA A 33 0.84 -4.37 -39.27
C ALA A 33 0.08 -5.62 -38.77
N VAL A 34 -0.58 -5.55 -37.61
CA VAL A 34 -1.31 -6.63 -36.96
C VAL A 34 -2.83 -6.51 -37.10
N ARG A 35 -3.40 -5.31 -37.33
CA ARG A 35 -4.84 -5.07 -37.36
C ARG A 35 -5.35 -4.76 -38.77
N ARG A 36 -6.47 -5.41 -39.16
CA ARG A 36 -7.13 -5.19 -40.46
C ARG A 36 -7.76 -3.79 -40.52
N ASP A 37 -7.66 -3.13 -41.69
CA ASP A 37 -8.19 -1.76 -41.92
C ASP A 37 -9.64 -1.53 -41.49
N ARG A 38 -10.51 -2.52 -41.65
CA ARG A 38 -11.94 -2.39 -41.29
C ARG A 38 -12.21 -2.17 -39.79
N PHE A 39 -11.21 -2.40 -38.92
CA PHE A 39 -11.32 -2.26 -37.46
C PHE A 39 -10.38 -1.19 -36.90
N SER A 40 -9.70 -0.43 -37.75
CA SER A 40 -8.61 0.47 -37.38
C SER A 40 -9.02 1.94 -37.21
N GLY A 41 -10.29 2.29 -37.34
CA GLY A 41 -10.72 3.68 -37.31
C GLY A 41 -11.95 3.97 -36.49
N GLY A 42 -12.29 5.27 -36.43
CA GLY A 42 -13.47 5.78 -35.78
C GLY A 42 -13.30 6.08 -34.26
N PRO A 43 -14.34 6.67 -33.63
CA PRO A 43 -14.26 7.14 -32.25
C PRO A 43 -14.09 6.00 -31.21
N ALA A 44 -14.48 4.77 -31.57
CA ALA A 44 -14.36 3.62 -30.69
C ALA A 44 -12.89 3.27 -30.41
N ARG A 45 -11.98 3.42 -31.37
CA ARG A 45 -10.56 3.12 -31.17
C ARG A 45 -9.93 3.98 -30.07
N GLY A 46 -10.12 5.30 -30.16
CA GLY A 46 -9.61 6.19 -29.11
C GLY A 46 -10.26 5.98 -27.74
N PHE A 47 -11.54 5.58 -27.73
CA PHE A 47 -12.25 5.27 -26.48
C PHE A 47 -11.74 3.99 -25.79
N MET A 48 -11.32 2.99 -26.56
CA MET A 48 -10.82 1.71 -26.04
C MET A 48 -9.31 1.72 -25.78
N SER A 49 -8.57 2.73 -26.26
CA SER A 49 -7.11 2.73 -26.17
C SER A 49 -6.61 2.87 -24.75
N SER A 50 -5.71 1.99 -24.34
CA SER A 50 -4.95 2.04 -23.10
C SER A 50 -3.48 2.44 -23.26
N LEU A 51 -3.00 2.61 -24.50
CA LEU A 51 -1.58 2.79 -24.84
C LEU A 51 -0.85 3.82 -23.95
N ALA A 52 -1.47 4.94 -23.65
CA ALA A 52 -0.86 5.97 -22.81
C ALA A 52 -0.69 5.51 -21.33
N ALA A 53 -1.66 4.77 -20.80
CA ALA A 53 -1.62 4.22 -19.44
C ALA A 53 -0.66 3.02 -19.35
N ASP A 54 -0.51 2.26 -20.43
CA ASP A 54 0.32 1.06 -20.52
C ASP A 54 1.82 1.36 -20.47
N ARG A 55 2.23 2.64 -20.50
CA ARG A 55 3.62 3.04 -20.25
C ARG A 55 4.20 2.36 -19.00
N ARG A 56 3.37 2.12 -17.98
CA ARG A 56 3.78 1.47 -16.75
C ARG A 56 4.21 0.01 -16.94
N ILE A 57 3.58 -0.69 -17.87
CA ILE A 57 3.85 -2.10 -18.15
C ILE A 57 4.73 -2.33 -19.39
N PHE A 58 5.23 -1.27 -20.04
CA PHE A 58 6.05 -1.36 -21.25
C PHE A 58 7.30 -2.26 -21.07
N ALA A 59 8.06 -2.04 -20.00
CA ALA A 59 9.24 -2.87 -19.72
C ALA A 59 8.86 -4.32 -19.36
N ALA A 60 7.73 -4.50 -18.68
CA ALA A 60 7.20 -5.83 -18.37
C ALA A 60 6.81 -6.58 -19.64
N ASP A 61 6.22 -5.90 -20.62
CA ASP A 61 5.81 -6.49 -21.88
C ASP A 61 7.01 -6.95 -22.71
N LEU A 62 8.04 -6.13 -22.82
CA LEU A 62 9.30 -6.51 -23.47
C LEU A 62 9.94 -7.75 -22.80
N ALA A 63 9.91 -7.84 -21.46
CA ALA A 63 10.42 -9.02 -20.77
C ALA A 63 9.56 -10.27 -21.06
N VAL A 64 8.22 -10.12 -21.09
CA VAL A 64 7.28 -11.20 -21.44
C VAL A 64 7.47 -11.65 -22.88
N ASP A 65 7.65 -10.73 -23.82
CA ASP A 65 7.91 -11.02 -25.22
C ASP A 65 9.22 -11.79 -25.42
N ARG A 66 10.30 -11.36 -24.76
CA ARG A 66 11.58 -12.06 -24.79
C ARG A 66 11.48 -13.49 -24.24
N ALA A 67 10.88 -13.65 -23.05
CA ALA A 67 10.72 -14.95 -22.43
C ALA A 67 9.86 -15.90 -23.27
N HIS A 68 8.80 -15.37 -23.87
CA HIS A 68 7.94 -16.15 -24.75
C HIS A 68 8.66 -16.56 -26.05
N THR A 69 9.40 -15.63 -26.68
CA THR A 69 10.18 -15.91 -27.91
C THR A 69 11.26 -16.96 -27.67
N VAL A 70 12.01 -16.85 -26.56
CA VAL A 70 13.00 -17.87 -26.16
C VAL A 70 12.34 -19.23 -26.01
N MET A 71 11.22 -19.31 -25.30
CA MET A 71 10.47 -20.58 -25.11
C MET A 71 9.97 -21.13 -26.45
N LEU A 72 9.46 -20.32 -27.37
CA LEU A 72 9.01 -20.77 -28.68
C LEU A 72 10.14 -21.41 -29.49
N ALA A 73 11.35 -20.84 -29.44
CA ALA A 73 12.53 -21.40 -30.10
C ALA A 73 12.99 -22.70 -29.42
N GLU A 74 13.10 -22.73 -28.09
CA GLU A 74 13.45 -23.94 -27.32
C GLU A 74 12.50 -25.10 -27.60
N GLN A 75 11.20 -24.83 -27.80
CA GLN A 75 10.18 -25.85 -28.14
C GLN A 75 10.16 -26.17 -29.66
N GLY A 76 10.98 -25.52 -30.48
CA GLY A 76 11.00 -25.71 -31.94
C GLY A 76 9.70 -25.27 -32.63
N ILE A 77 8.93 -24.36 -32.01
CA ILE A 77 7.70 -23.78 -32.58
C ILE A 77 8.06 -22.73 -33.63
N ILE A 78 9.15 -21.98 -33.39
CA ILE A 78 9.80 -21.08 -34.34
C ILE A 78 11.26 -21.48 -34.50
N ASP A 79 11.90 -21.12 -35.62
CA ASP A 79 13.30 -21.42 -35.76
C ASP A 79 14.20 -20.36 -35.09
N ASP A 80 15.49 -20.73 -34.86
CA ASP A 80 16.44 -19.87 -34.17
C ASP A 80 16.68 -18.55 -34.90
N GLY A 81 16.59 -18.54 -36.25
CA GLY A 81 16.79 -17.33 -37.06
C GLY A 81 15.64 -16.33 -36.86
N ASP A 82 14.39 -16.80 -36.83
CA ASP A 82 13.23 -15.98 -36.53
C ASP A 82 13.29 -15.45 -35.10
N ALA A 83 13.66 -16.30 -34.14
CA ALA A 83 13.83 -15.90 -32.73
C ALA A 83 14.90 -14.80 -32.60
N ALA A 84 16.06 -14.97 -33.23
CA ALA A 84 17.13 -13.98 -33.23
C ALA A 84 16.68 -12.62 -33.82
N ALA A 85 15.93 -12.64 -34.92
CA ALA A 85 15.42 -11.42 -35.53
C ALA A 85 14.39 -10.70 -34.64
N VAL A 86 13.48 -11.44 -34.01
CA VAL A 86 12.49 -10.88 -33.06
C VAL A 86 13.19 -10.29 -31.86
N LEU A 87 14.10 -11.04 -31.21
CA LEU A 87 14.82 -10.58 -30.01
C LEU A 87 15.65 -9.33 -30.26
N ALA A 88 16.37 -9.27 -31.39
CA ALA A 88 17.11 -8.06 -31.81
C ALA A 88 16.16 -6.86 -32.03
N ALA A 89 14.99 -7.09 -32.64
CA ALA A 89 14.00 -6.03 -32.84
C ALA A 89 13.39 -5.54 -31.53
N LEU A 90 13.19 -6.41 -30.52
CA LEU A 90 12.75 -6.03 -29.18
C LEU A 90 13.79 -5.17 -28.46
N ASP A 91 15.09 -5.43 -28.64
CA ASP A 91 16.18 -4.58 -28.11
C ASP A 91 16.15 -3.17 -28.75
N ASP A 92 15.91 -3.09 -30.07
CA ASP A 92 15.73 -1.82 -30.77
C ASP A 92 14.47 -1.05 -30.29
N VAL A 93 13.38 -1.75 -30.02
CA VAL A 93 12.14 -1.16 -29.46
C VAL A 93 12.36 -0.63 -28.06
N GLU A 94 13.06 -1.39 -27.20
CA GLU A 94 13.41 -0.95 -25.85
C GLU A 94 14.30 0.31 -25.89
N ALA A 95 15.33 0.32 -26.73
CA ALA A 95 16.24 1.47 -26.90
C ALA A 95 15.51 2.72 -27.41
N ALA A 96 14.50 2.57 -28.27
CA ALA A 96 13.67 3.66 -28.74
C ALA A 96 12.74 4.21 -27.67
N GLY A 97 12.21 3.35 -26.83
CA GLY A 97 11.32 3.70 -25.71
C GLY A 97 9.84 3.83 -26.10
N HIS A 98 8.97 3.83 -25.08
CA HIS A 98 7.51 3.84 -25.23
C HIS A 98 6.98 5.00 -26.12
N SER A 99 7.60 6.19 -26.07
CA SER A 99 7.16 7.37 -26.84
C SER A 99 7.31 7.23 -28.34
N GLU A 100 8.15 6.31 -28.80
CA GLU A 100 8.44 6.07 -30.23
C GLU A 100 7.63 4.88 -30.79
N LEU A 101 6.74 4.29 -29.97
CA LEU A 101 5.85 3.22 -30.41
C LEU A 101 4.85 3.74 -31.44
N PRO A 102 4.45 2.92 -32.43
CA PRO A 102 3.39 3.26 -33.37
C PRO A 102 2.04 3.42 -32.64
N ASP A 103 1.14 4.22 -33.25
CA ASP A 103 -0.21 4.38 -32.74
C ASP A 103 -0.98 3.05 -32.77
N ALA A 104 -1.43 2.59 -31.61
CA ALA A 104 -2.09 1.31 -31.41
C ALA A 104 -3.19 1.40 -30.34
N GLU A 105 -3.93 0.31 -30.12
CA GLU A 105 -4.94 0.24 -29.08
C GLU A 105 -4.31 0.11 -27.68
N ASP A 106 -3.27 -0.70 -27.58
CA ASP A 106 -2.53 -1.02 -26.37
C ASP A 106 -1.02 -1.15 -26.66
N VAL A 107 -0.22 -1.29 -25.61
CA VAL A 107 1.23 -1.44 -25.72
C VAL A 107 1.62 -2.75 -26.44
N HIS A 108 0.84 -3.80 -26.28
CA HIS A 108 1.08 -5.12 -26.88
C HIS A 108 0.98 -5.05 -28.41
N GLU A 109 -0.10 -4.43 -28.94
CA GLU A 109 -0.24 -4.16 -30.37
C GLU A 109 0.88 -3.25 -30.90
N ALA A 110 1.26 -2.25 -30.11
CA ALA A 110 2.28 -1.29 -30.51
C ALA A 110 3.67 -1.96 -30.63
N ILE A 111 4.07 -2.77 -29.66
CA ILE A 111 5.36 -3.50 -29.68
C ILE A 111 5.36 -4.52 -30.82
N GLU A 112 4.32 -5.37 -30.95
CA GLU A 112 4.22 -6.35 -32.04
C GLU A 112 4.28 -5.66 -33.42
N THR A 113 3.57 -4.54 -33.59
CA THR A 113 3.62 -3.74 -34.82
C THR A 113 5.05 -3.22 -35.09
N ALA A 114 5.72 -2.67 -34.08
CA ALA A 114 7.08 -2.16 -34.20
C ALA A 114 8.09 -3.26 -34.56
N VAL A 115 7.91 -4.48 -34.02
CA VAL A 115 8.74 -5.65 -34.37
C VAL A 115 8.46 -6.10 -35.81
N VAL A 116 7.19 -6.20 -36.23
CA VAL A 116 6.81 -6.60 -37.58
C VAL A 116 7.30 -5.58 -38.63
N GLU A 117 7.30 -4.28 -38.32
CA GLU A 117 7.84 -3.24 -39.19
C GLU A 117 9.36 -3.36 -39.42
N ARG A 118 10.10 -3.88 -38.42
CA ARG A 118 11.57 -4.06 -38.49
C ARG A 118 11.96 -5.39 -39.13
N VAL A 119 11.28 -6.46 -38.75
CA VAL A 119 11.62 -7.84 -39.17
C VAL A 119 10.89 -8.26 -40.42
N GLY A 120 9.73 -7.69 -40.69
CA GLY A 120 8.78 -8.16 -41.71
C GLY A 120 7.75 -9.13 -41.11
N PRO A 121 6.98 -9.85 -41.98
CA PRO A 121 5.90 -10.74 -41.52
C PRO A 121 6.33 -11.81 -40.53
N GLU A 122 7.57 -12.23 -40.53
CA GLU A 122 8.13 -13.23 -39.63
C GLU A 122 8.21 -12.72 -38.20
N GLY A 123 8.26 -11.39 -37.99
CA GLY A 123 8.18 -10.76 -36.68
C GLY A 123 6.89 -11.11 -35.92
N GLY A 124 5.77 -11.32 -36.63
CA GLY A 124 4.51 -11.75 -36.03
C GLY A 124 4.53 -13.18 -35.45
N ARG A 125 5.62 -13.96 -35.64
CA ARG A 125 5.78 -15.27 -35.00
C ARG A 125 5.90 -15.20 -33.49
N MET A 126 6.32 -14.05 -32.94
CA MET A 126 6.35 -13.80 -31.49
C MET A 126 4.98 -13.97 -30.82
N HIS A 127 3.89 -13.83 -31.56
CA HIS A 127 2.52 -13.97 -31.03
C HIS A 127 2.02 -15.43 -31.06
N THR A 128 2.84 -16.38 -31.53
CA THR A 128 2.42 -17.80 -31.67
C THR A 128 2.13 -18.41 -30.31
N GLY A 129 0.97 -19.06 -30.18
CA GLY A 129 0.58 -19.81 -28.97
C GLY A 129 0.17 -18.96 -27.78
N ARG A 130 0.01 -17.64 -27.92
CA ARG A 130 -0.49 -16.73 -26.87
C ARG A 130 -1.63 -15.83 -27.38
N SER A 131 -2.19 -15.05 -26.47
CA SER A 131 -3.17 -14.00 -26.73
C SER A 131 -2.81 -12.75 -25.90
N ARG A 132 -3.29 -11.58 -26.29
CA ARG A 132 -3.19 -10.38 -25.43
C ARG A 132 -3.82 -10.60 -24.05
N ASN A 133 -4.77 -11.53 -23.91
CA ASN A 133 -5.44 -11.79 -22.62
C ASN A 133 -4.49 -12.37 -21.57
N ASP A 134 -3.66 -13.36 -21.91
CA ASP A 134 -2.67 -13.92 -20.98
C ASP A 134 -1.41 -13.05 -20.91
N GLU A 135 -1.07 -12.36 -21.97
CA GLU A 135 0.02 -11.38 -22.06
C GLU A 135 -0.20 -10.22 -21.07
N VAL A 136 -1.31 -9.47 -21.17
CA VAL A 136 -1.61 -8.35 -20.28
C VAL A 136 -1.72 -8.78 -18.82
N ALA A 137 -2.31 -9.95 -18.56
CA ALA A 137 -2.39 -10.48 -17.20
C ALA A 137 -1.00 -10.80 -16.63
N THR A 138 -0.06 -11.24 -17.47
CA THR A 138 1.35 -11.49 -17.10
C THR A 138 2.09 -10.19 -16.84
N CYS A 139 1.97 -9.21 -17.72
CA CYS A 139 2.64 -7.91 -17.62
C CYS A 139 2.21 -7.16 -16.35
N ILE A 140 0.92 -7.17 -16.02
CA ILE A 140 0.41 -6.56 -14.79
C ILE A 140 1.00 -7.24 -13.55
N ARG A 141 1.02 -8.57 -13.48
CA ARG A 141 1.61 -9.32 -12.37
C ARG A 141 3.12 -9.11 -12.27
N TYR A 142 3.81 -9.12 -13.40
CA TYR A 142 5.25 -8.87 -13.46
C TYR A 142 5.61 -7.50 -12.88
N ARG A 143 4.90 -6.46 -13.30
CA ARG A 143 5.11 -5.10 -12.79
C ARG A 143 4.70 -4.95 -11.34
N LEU A 144 3.50 -5.39 -10.96
CA LEU A 144 3.00 -5.27 -9.59
C LEU A 144 3.89 -5.98 -8.57
N ARG A 145 4.50 -7.10 -8.97
CA ARG A 145 5.46 -7.83 -8.13
C ARG A 145 6.66 -6.97 -7.74
N ALA A 146 7.21 -6.20 -8.67
CA ALA A 146 8.29 -5.26 -8.39
C ALA A 146 7.84 -4.14 -7.47
N ASP A 147 6.69 -3.53 -7.75
CA ASP A 147 6.09 -2.47 -6.93
C ASP A 147 5.82 -2.94 -5.49
N LEU A 148 5.36 -4.18 -5.30
CA LEU A 148 5.14 -4.75 -3.97
C LEU A 148 6.44 -4.99 -3.20
N LEU A 149 7.54 -5.34 -3.88
CA LEU A 149 8.86 -5.45 -3.25
C LEU A 149 9.39 -4.09 -2.83
N ASP A 150 9.24 -3.06 -3.66
CA ASP A 150 9.61 -1.69 -3.33
C ASP A 150 8.85 -1.20 -2.07
N ALA A 151 7.53 -1.43 -2.05
CA ALA A 151 6.70 -1.09 -0.88
C ALA A 151 7.10 -1.89 0.39
N LEU A 152 7.42 -3.17 0.25
CA LEU A 152 7.89 -4.01 1.36
C LEU A 152 9.21 -3.50 1.94
N GLU A 153 10.17 -3.11 1.09
CA GLU A 153 11.44 -2.52 1.51
C GLU A 153 11.20 -1.21 2.27
N THR A 154 10.29 -0.36 1.79
CA THR A 154 9.90 0.88 2.48
C THR A 154 9.27 0.58 3.85
N VAL A 155 8.38 -0.41 3.97
CA VAL A 155 7.76 -0.78 5.26
C VAL A 155 8.79 -1.34 6.23
N VAL A 156 9.73 -2.17 5.76
CA VAL A 156 10.83 -2.72 6.58
C VAL A 156 11.73 -1.61 7.10
N GLY A 157 12.07 -0.62 6.26
CA GLY A 157 12.84 0.58 6.67
C GLY A 157 12.09 1.42 7.71
N ALA A 158 10.81 1.69 7.46
CA ALA A 158 9.94 2.44 8.37
C ALA A 158 9.84 1.78 9.77
N ARG A 159 9.71 0.48 9.84
CA ARG A 159 9.70 -0.28 11.09
C ARG A 159 11.02 -0.17 11.86
N GLU A 160 12.16 -0.18 11.16
CA GLU A 160 13.46 0.01 11.78
C GLU A 160 13.57 1.40 12.42
N GLU A 161 13.18 2.47 11.69
CA GLU A 161 13.18 3.82 12.21
C GLU A 161 12.27 3.98 13.45
N LEU A 162 11.06 3.41 13.44
CA LEU A 162 10.17 3.44 14.60
C LEU A 162 10.77 2.68 15.81
N LEU A 163 11.46 1.56 15.57
CA LEU A 163 12.14 0.82 16.64
C LEU A 163 13.34 1.60 17.22
N ASP A 164 14.02 2.40 16.40
CA ASP A 164 15.09 3.28 16.85
C ASP A 164 14.54 4.43 17.70
N VAL A 165 13.42 5.05 17.30
CA VAL A 165 12.70 6.02 18.14
C VAL A 165 12.25 5.39 19.46
N ALA A 166 11.69 4.19 19.43
CA ALA A 166 11.28 3.48 20.65
C ALA A 166 12.48 3.22 21.59
N ALA A 167 13.61 2.81 21.04
CA ALA A 167 14.83 2.58 21.84
C ALA A 167 15.39 3.88 22.45
N ALA A 168 15.29 5.00 21.74
CA ALA A 168 15.79 6.29 22.22
C ALA A 168 14.90 6.91 23.32
N HIS A 169 13.59 6.62 23.33
CA HIS A 169 12.60 7.26 24.19
C HIS A 169 11.93 6.30 25.18
N GLY A 170 12.68 5.28 25.66
CA GLY A 170 12.19 4.27 26.62
C GLY A 170 11.66 4.82 27.93
N GLU A 171 12.22 5.92 28.40
CA GLU A 171 11.88 6.58 29.67
C GLU A 171 11.12 7.92 29.47
N THR A 172 11.01 8.42 28.20
CA THR A 172 10.30 9.67 27.91
C THR A 172 8.81 9.46 28.16
N LEU A 173 8.28 10.10 29.21
CA LEU A 173 6.86 10.05 29.56
C LEU A 173 6.00 10.60 28.41
N LEU A 174 4.83 10.02 28.25
CA LEU A 174 3.79 10.47 27.32
C LEU A 174 2.44 10.37 28.02
N PRO A 175 1.61 11.42 28.03
CA PRO A 175 0.24 11.30 28.49
C PRO A 175 -0.54 10.36 27.56
N GLY A 176 -1.09 9.30 28.11
CA GLY A 176 -1.97 8.38 27.37
C GLY A 176 -3.40 8.91 27.30
N PHE A 177 -4.07 8.66 26.19
CA PHE A 177 -5.42 9.15 25.92
C PHE A 177 -6.36 8.00 25.58
N THR A 178 -7.59 8.11 26.10
CA THR A 178 -8.77 7.42 25.56
C THR A 178 -9.85 8.46 25.31
N HIS A 179 -10.56 8.38 24.20
CA HIS A 179 -11.56 9.40 23.81
C HIS A 179 -11.00 10.83 23.75
N LEU A 180 -9.68 10.97 23.46
CA LEU A 180 -8.92 12.22 23.52
C LEU A 180 -8.92 12.92 24.91
N GLN A 181 -9.29 12.18 25.97
CA GLN A 181 -9.18 12.61 27.34
C GLN A 181 -7.96 11.97 28.01
N TYR A 182 -7.33 12.70 28.92
CA TYR A 182 -6.24 12.16 29.72
C TYR A 182 -6.67 10.86 30.42
N ALA A 183 -5.84 9.84 30.31
CA ALA A 183 -6.11 8.52 30.87
C ALA A 183 -4.97 8.08 31.81
N GLN A 184 -4.02 7.32 31.31
CA GLN A 184 -2.89 6.82 32.10
C GLN A 184 -1.57 7.28 31.49
N PRO A 185 -0.51 7.52 32.29
CA PRO A 185 0.81 7.81 31.76
C PRO A 185 1.38 6.55 31.08
N VAL A 186 2.06 6.75 29.97
CA VAL A 186 2.82 5.75 29.22
C VAL A 186 4.18 6.35 28.82
N THR A 187 4.94 5.73 27.91
CA THR A 187 6.14 6.31 27.32
C THR A 187 5.97 6.52 25.81
N VAL A 188 6.75 7.43 25.24
CA VAL A 188 6.85 7.61 23.78
C VAL A 188 7.20 6.27 23.12
N ALA A 189 8.14 5.52 23.70
CA ALA A 189 8.52 4.20 23.21
C ALA A 189 7.34 3.21 23.16
N HIS A 190 6.52 3.17 24.20
CA HIS A 190 5.35 2.30 24.24
C HIS A 190 4.34 2.66 23.14
N TRP A 191 4.10 3.95 22.92
CA TRP A 191 3.21 4.45 21.89
C TRP A 191 3.75 4.12 20.47
N VAL A 192 5.02 4.44 20.16
CA VAL A 192 5.65 4.16 18.85
C VAL A 192 5.67 2.65 18.57
N ALA A 193 6.01 1.81 19.55
CA ALA A 193 6.03 0.36 19.39
C ALA A 193 4.64 -0.21 19.04
N SER A 194 3.56 0.48 19.38
CA SER A 194 2.20 0.07 18.98
C SER A 194 1.98 0.20 17.47
N TYR A 195 2.54 1.24 16.83
CA TYR A 195 2.50 1.43 15.38
C TYR A 195 3.46 0.50 14.65
N GLU A 196 4.68 0.27 15.18
CA GLU A 196 5.56 -0.78 14.64
C GLU A 196 4.83 -2.13 14.59
N SER A 197 4.14 -2.51 15.64
CA SER A 197 3.39 -3.76 15.68
C SER A 197 2.24 -3.81 14.66
N ALA A 198 1.66 -2.68 14.29
CA ALA A 198 0.68 -2.59 13.20
C ALA A 198 1.37 -2.77 11.83
N LEU A 199 2.50 -2.07 11.60
CA LEU A 199 3.28 -2.19 10.38
C LEU A 199 3.86 -3.60 10.18
N ALA A 200 4.20 -4.32 11.25
CA ALA A 200 4.60 -5.73 11.17
C ALA A 200 3.47 -6.60 10.56
N ARG A 201 2.23 -6.41 10.98
CA ARG A 201 1.07 -7.08 10.39
C ARG A 201 0.77 -6.63 8.95
N ASP A 202 1.08 -5.38 8.61
CA ASP A 202 0.96 -4.88 7.23
C ASP A 202 2.04 -5.51 6.34
N THR A 203 3.27 -5.72 6.85
CA THR A 203 4.32 -6.50 6.18
C THR A 203 3.84 -7.92 5.83
N GLU A 204 3.22 -8.63 6.79
CA GLU A 204 2.67 -9.97 6.55
C GLU A 204 1.61 -9.97 5.43
N ARG A 205 0.74 -8.96 5.39
CA ARG A 205 -0.29 -8.82 4.33
C ARG A 205 0.34 -8.58 2.96
N LEU A 206 1.33 -7.70 2.88
CA LEU A 206 2.04 -7.41 1.62
C LEU A 206 2.83 -8.61 1.10
N LEU A 207 3.51 -9.36 1.98
CA LEU A 207 4.20 -10.61 1.62
C LEU A 207 3.20 -11.64 1.08
N ALA A 208 2.05 -11.78 1.72
CA ALA A 208 1.00 -12.68 1.25
C ALA A 208 0.40 -12.24 -0.10
N ALA A 209 0.23 -10.93 -0.34
CA ALA A 209 -0.21 -10.40 -1.63
C ALA A 209 0.82 -10.62 -2.73
N TYR A 210 2.12 -10.44 -2.41
CA TYR A 210 3.23 -10.76 -3.31
C TYR A 210 3.18 -12.22 -3.75
N ASP A 211 3.07 -13.17 -2.84
CA ASP A 211 3.10 -14.61 -3.14
C ASP A 211 1.93 -15.03 -4.06
N ARG A 212 0.78 -14.36 -3.97
CA ARG A 212 -0.34 -14.59 -4.89
C ARG A 212 -0.19 -13.86 -6.22
N THR A 213 0.48 -12.74 -6.24
CA THR A 213 0.84 -12.02 -7.48
C THR A 213 1.91 -12.80 -8.26
N ASN A 214 2.83 -13.48 -7.57
CA ASN A 214 3.98 -14.18 -8.13
C ASN A 214 3.61 -15.54 -8.78
N ARG A 215 2.59 -15.52 -9.67
CA ARG A 215 2.11 -16.69 -10.45
C ARG A 215 1.90 -16.28 -11.90
N SER A 216 2.53 -17.00 -12.83
CA SER A 216 2.45 -16.72 -14.28
C SER A 216 1.13 -17.19 -14.89
N PRO A 217 0.37 -16.33 -15.57
CA PRO A 217 -0.76 -16.73 -16.41
C PRO A 217 -0.36 -17.08 -17.84
N LEU A 218 0.87 -16.79 -18.29
CA LEU A 218 1.31 -16.91 -19.67
C LEU A 218 1.17 -18.34 -20.20
N GLY A 219 0.80 -18.48 -21.48
CA GLY A 219 0.49 -19.75 -22.13
C GLY A 219 -0.95 -20.23 -21.92
N ALA A 220 -1.79 -19.44 -21.24
CA ALA A 220 -3.23 -19.66 -21.16
C ALA A 220 -3.95 -19.30 -22.48
N ALA A 221 -3.28 -18.56 -23.36
CA ALA A 221 -3.80 -17.98 -24.60
C ALA A 221 -5.07 -17.15 -24.34
N ALA A 222 -6.08 -17.21 -25.19
CA ALA A 222 -7.28 -16.40 -25.01
C ALA A 222 -8.05 -16.76 -23.71
N PHE A 223 -8.17 -18.05 -23.37
CA PHE A 223 -8.76 -18.61 -22.14
C PHE A 223 -8.82 -20.15 -22.14
N ALA A 224 -8.57 -20.79 -23.25
CA ALA A 224 -8.77 -22.23 -23.43
C ALA A 224 -7.46 -23.01 -23.67
N GLY A 225 -6.32 -22.35 -23.41
CA GLY A 225 -5.01 -22.89 -23.75
C GLY A 225 -4.75 -22.85 -25.26
N THR A 226 -3.72 -23.55 -25.69
CA THR A 226 -3.26 -23.59 -27.08
C THR A 226 -2.92 -25.03 -27.50
N PRO A 227 -3.07 -25.41 -28.78
CA PRO A 227 -2.62 -26.72 -29.28
C PRO A 227 -1.09 -26.77 -29.51
N PHE A 228 -0.37 -25.67 -29.41
CA PHE A 228 1.08 -25.67 -29.45
C PHE A 228 1.66 -26.25 -28.17
N ASP A 229 2.80 -26.91 -28.28
CA ASP A 229 3.53 -27.47 -27.13
C ASP A 229 4.33 -26.37 -26.40
N VAL A 230 3.63 -25.38 -25.86
CA VAL A 230 4.24 -24.29 -25.09
C VAL A 230 4.63 -24.76 -23.70
N ASN A 231 5.81 -24.37 -23.24
CA ASN A 231 6.32 -24.67 -21.91
C ASN A 231 6.03 -23.50 -20.95
N ARG A 232 4.90 -23.56 -20.23
CA ARG A 232 4.46 -22.53 -19.28
C ARG A 232 5.37 -22.40 -18.07
N GLU A 233 5.93 -23.52 -17.62
CA GLU A 233 6.90 -23.55 -16.52
C GLU A 233 8.19 -22.83 -16.91
N ARG A 234 8.66 -23.03 -18.15
CA ARG A 234 9.87 -22.37 -18.66
C ARG A 234 9.68 -20.85 -18.76
N THR A 235 8.56 -20.38 -19.27
CA THR A 235 8.26 -18.94 -19.30
C THR A 235 8.12 -18.36 -17.89
N ALA A 236 7.53 -19.09 -16.96
CA ALA A 236 7.43 -18.69 -15.57
C ALA A 236 8.83 -18.58 -14.91
N GLU A 237 9.73 -19.55 -15.17
CA GLU A 237 11.11 -19.55 -14.70
C GLU A 237 11.88 -18.33 -15.25
N LEU A 238 11.84 -18.11 -16.57
CA LEU A 238 12.52 -16.99 -17.24
C LEU A 238 12.05 -15.63 -16.74
N LEU A 239 10.78 -15.51 -16.35
CA LEU A 239 10.20 -14.30 -15.77
C LEU A 239 10.29 -14.23 -14.24
N GLY A 240 10.87 -15.25 -13.58
CA GLY A 240 11.04 -15.31 -12.14
C GLY A 240 9.72 -15.47 -11.36
N PHE A 241 8.68 -16.06 -11.96
CA PHE A 241 7.47 -16.41 -11.25
C PHE A 241 7.64 -17.72 -10.48
N GLY A 242 7.11 -17.76 -9.26
CA GLY A 242 7.20 -18.93 -8.39
C GLY A 242 6.36 -20.14 -8.84
N SER A 243 5.35 -19.93 -9.68
CA SER A 243 4.47 -20.99 -10.22
C SER A 243 3.63 -20.46 -11.39
N VAL A 244 2.82 -21.35 -11.99
CA VAL A 244 1.83 -20.99 -13.02
C VAL A 244 0.43 -20.91 -12.43
N VAL A 245 -0.47 -20.15 -13.06
CA VAL A 245 -1.92 -20.24 -12.80
C VAL A 245 -2.45 -21.42 -13.59
N GLU A 246 -2.91 -22.45 -12.90
CA GLU A 246 -3.21 -23.77 -13.47
C GLU A 246 -4.29 -23.73 -14.54
N ASN A 247 -5.44 -23.15 -14.24
CA ASN A 247 -6.57 -23.11 -15.15
C ASN A 247 -6.46 -21.91 -16.10
N SER A 248 -6.47 -22.16 -17.42
CA SER A 248 -6.29 -21.13 -18.44
C SER A 248 -7.38 -20.05 -18.44
N MET A 249 -8.62 -20.41 -18.12
CA MET A 249 -9.71 -19.44 -18.02
C MET A 249 -9.55 -18.55 -16.78
N ASP A 250 -9.11 -19.11 -15.66
CA ASP A 250 -8.80 -18.36 -14.44
C ASP A 250 -7.60 -17.44 -14.67
N ALA A 251 -6.56 -17.91 -15.36
CA ALA A 251 -5.34 -17.17 -15.65
C ALA A 251 -5.60 -15.82 -16.33
N VAL A 252 -6.52 -15.76 -17.28
CA VAL A 252 -6.86 -14.53 -18.02
C VAL A 252 -7.94 -13.70 -17.33
N SER A 253 -8.75 -14.32 -16.47
CA SER A 253 -9.92 -13.71 -15.84
C SER A 253 -9.61 -13.03 -14.52
N THR A 254 -8.75 -13.67 -13.69
CA THR A 254 -8.61 -13.26 -12.30
C THR A 254 -7.85 -11.96 -12.14
N ARG A 255 -8.35 -11.11 -11.23
CA ARG A 255 -7.73 -9.87 -10.75
C ARG A 255 -7.79 -9.77 -9.23
N ASP A 256 -8.01 -10.89 -8.53
CA ASP A 256 -8.02 -10.99 -7.08
C ASP A 256 -6.66 -10.57 -6.45
N PHE A 257 -5.57 -10.84 -7.14
CA PHE A 257 -4.25 -10.37 -6.74
C PHE A 257 -4.13 -8.83 -6.70
N LEU A 258 -4.83 -8.10 -7.59
CA LEU A 258 -4.95 -6.64 -7.52
C LEU A 258 -5.77 -6.22 -6.28
N VAL A 259 -6.89 -6.92 -6.03
CA VAL A 259 -7.75 -6.64 -4.86
C VAL A 259 -6.97 -6.86 -3.55
N GLU A 260 -6.23 -7.96 -3.43
CA GLU A 260 -5.43 -8.25 -2.24
C GLU A 260 -4.33 -7.23 -2.03
N SER A 261 -3.59 -6.87 -3.09
CA SER A 261 -2.52 -5.87 -3.01
C SER A 261 -3.07 -4.48 -2.65
N THR A 262 -4.15 -4.05 -3.32
CA THR A 262 -4.80 -2.76 -3.02
C THR A 262 -5.41 -2.76 -1.61
N SER A 263 -5.96 -3.88 -1.14
CA SER A 263 -6.48 -4.01 0.23
C SER A 263 -5.37 -3.93 1.28
N ALA A 264 -4.21 -4.55 1.01
CA ALA A 264 -3.04 -4.44 1.89
C ALA A 264 -2.56 -2.99 1.97
N MET A 265 -2.44 -2.30 0.83
CA MET A 265 -2.11 -0.87 0.77
C MET A 265 -3.12 0.01 1.51
N ALA A 266 -4.42 -0.21 1.31
CA ALA A 266 -5.45 0.55 2.01
C ALA A 266 -5.42 0.32 3.53
N THR A 267 -5.08 -0.88 3.98
CA THR A 267 -4.91 -1.20 5.41
C THR A 267 -3.69 -0.50 5.99
N LEU A 268 -2.56 -0.52 5.28
CA LEU A 268 -1.36 0.23 5.64
C LEU A 268 -1.65 1.73 5.72
N ALA A 269 -2.34 2.29 4.72
CA ALA A 269 -2.72 3.70 4.71
C ALA A 269 -3.62 4.08 5.91
N ALA A 270 -4.52 3.19 6.35
CA ALA A 270 -5.31 3.40 7.55
C ALA A 270 -4.45 3.42 8.82
N THR A 271 -3.41 2.58 8.92
CA THR A 271 -2.40 2.61 10.00
C THR A 271 -1.68 3.96 10.01
N LEU A 272 -1.21 4.42 8.84
CA LEU A 272 -0.52 5.71 8.69
C LEU A 272 -1.41 6.90 9.05
N SER A 273 -2.67 6.87 8.66
CA SER A 273 -3.65 7.89 9.01
C SER A 273 -3.81 8.04 10.53
N GLY A 274 -3.81 6.92 11.27
CA GLY A 274 -3.85 6.94 12.73
C GLY A 274 -2.58 7.53 13.35
N LEU A 275 -1.40 7.12 12.86
CA LEU A 275 -0.11 7.66 13.31
C LEU A 275 -0.01 9.18 13.04
N ALA A 276 -0.38 9.60 11.83
CA ALA A 276 -0.39 11.02 11.44
C ALA A 276 -1.35 11.84 12.31
N GLU A 277 -2.55 11.32 12.61
CA GLU A 277 -3.52 12.00 13.48
C GLU A 277 -2.97 12.19 14.90
N ASP A 278 -2.37 11.15 15.49
CA ASP A 278 -1.77 11.24 16.82
C ASP A 278 -0.69 12.32 16.85
N VAL A 279 0.22 12.36 15.87
CA VAL A 279 1.29 13.36 15.80
C VAL A 279 0.73 14.78 15.60
N VAL A 280 -0.31 14.96 14.77
CA VAL A 280 -1.00 16.25 14.61
C VAL A 280 -1.60 16.72 15.94
N VAL A 281 -2.26 15.84 16.68
CA VAL A 281 -2.84 16.13 18.01
C VAL A 281 -1.73 16.48 19.01
N TYR A 282 -0.64 15.72 19.03
CA TYR A 282 0.49 15.95 19.94
C TYR A 282 1.23 17.25 19.62
N SER A 283 1.43 17.56 18.34
CA SER A 283 1.99 18.84 17.91
C SER A 283 1.11 20.02 18.35
N GLY A 284 -0.21 19.91 18.18
CA GLY A 284 -1.16 20.92 18.61
C GLY A 284 -1.20 21.15 20.13
N ARG A 285 -0.75 20.17 20.94
CA ARG A 285 -0.61 20.24 22.40
C ARG A 285 0.79 20.70 22.84
N GLY A 286 1.74 20.85 21.91
CA GLY A 286 3.13 21.20 22.22
C GLY A 286 3.97 20.04 22.79
N TYR A 287 3.52 18.80 22.65
CA TYR A 287 4.22 17.60 23.10
C TYR A 287 5.37 17.22 22.17
N VAL A 288 5.22 17.53 20.89
CA VAL A 288 6.19 17.22 19.84
C VAL A 288 6.30 18.40 18.87
N GLU A 289 7.52 18.67 18.44
CA GLU A 289 7.81 19.57 17.32
C GLU A 289 8.31 18.74 16.13
N ILE A 290 7.62 18.90 14.99
CA ILE A 290 7.96 18.22 13.74
C ILE A 290 9.11 18.97 13.07
N SER A 291 10.09 18.26 12.48
CA SER A 291 11.18 18.86 11.72
C SER A 291 10.67 19.76 10.59
N ASP A 292 11.44 20.80 10.25
CA ASP A 292 11.14 21.72 9.13
C ASP A 292 11.04 20.99 7.79
N ASP A 293 11.71 19.86 7.64
CA ASP A 293 11.66 19.03 6.42
C ASP A 293 10.28 18.37 6.20
N TYR A 294 9.48 18.24 7.27
CA TYR A 294 8.15 17.61 7.27
C TYR A 294 7.01 18.54 7.67
N ALA A 295 7.25 19.85 7.64
CA ALA A 295 6.27 20.85 8.05
C ALA A 295 6.31 22.05 7.08
N SER A 296 5.25 22.84 7.08
CA SER A 296 5.27 24.13 6.36
C SER A 296 5.01 25.31 7.28
N THR A 297 5.32 26.50 6.77
CA THR A 297 5.06 27.75 7.48
C THR A 297 3.84 28.47 6.90
N SER A 298 3.17 29.26 7.73
CA SER A 298 2.08 30.11 7.27
C SER A 298 2.61 31.26 6.40
N SER A 299 1.94 31.54 5.29
CA SER A 299 2.28 32.67 4.41
C SER A 299 2.04 34.05 5.04
N ILE A 300 1.26 34.14 6.13
CA ILE A 300 0.88 35.37 6.79
C ILE A 300 1.26 35.43 8.29
N MET A 301 1.42 34.26 8.92
CA MET A 301 1.77 34.15 10.35
C MET A 301 3.18 33.59 10.48
N PRO A 302 4.24 34.43 10.59
CA PRO A 302 5.63 33.95 10.48
C PRO A 302 6.06 33.00 11.62
N GLN A 303 5.34 33.02 12.75
CA GLN A 303 5.60 32.14 13.90
C GLN A 303 4.89 30.76 13.79
N LYS A 304 4.04 30.55 12.76
CA LYS A 304 3.20 29.36 12.68
C LYS A 304 3.85 28.29 11.81
N LYS A 305 4.08 27.13 12.40
CA LYS A 305 4.53 25.89 11.75
C LYS A 305 3.37 24.90 11.71
N ASN A 306 3.13 24.30 10.55
CA ASN A 306 1.98 23.43 10.33
C ASN A 306 2.44 22.00 10.07
N PRO A 307 1.79 20.97 10.64
CA PRO A 307 2.00 19.57 10.34
C PRO A 307 1.19 19.13 9.10
N ASP A 308 1.16 19.95 8.05
CA ASP A 308 0.27 19.79 6.90
C ASP A 308 0.65 18.59 5.99
N THR A 309 1.90 18.15 6.01
CA THR A 309 2.30 16.89 5.39
C THR A 309 1.56 15.71 6.00
N LEU A 310 1.40 15.67 7.32
CA LEU A 310 0.66 14.62 8.02
C LEU A 310 -0.86 14.72 7.80
N GLU A 311 -1.38 15.93 7.56
CA GLU A 311 -2.77 16.11 7.12
C GLU A 311 -2.99 15.49 5.73
N LEU A 312 -2.00 15.62 4.82
CA LEU A 312 -2.06 15.01 3.50
C LEU A 312 -1.97 13.48 3.57
N VAL A 313 -1.16 12.92 4.47
CA VAL A 313 -1.13 11.46 4.75
C VAL A 313 -2.52 10.93 5.12
N ARG A 314 -3.29 11.65 5.94
CA ARG A 314 -4.68 11.27 6.25
C ARG A 314 -5.58 11.28 4.99
N ALA A 315 -5.37 12.22 4.08
CA ALA A 315 -6.11 12.27 2.81
C ALA A 315 -5.76 11.08 1.90
N THR A 316 -4.48 10.69 1.84
CA THR A 316 -4.00 9.51 1.07
C THR A 316 -4.69 8.22 1.50
N ALA A 317 -5.01 8.06 2.79
CA ALA A 317 -5.79 6.90 3.26
C ALA A 317 -7.21 6.86 2.64
N GLY A 318 -7.83 8.03 2.43
CA GLY A 318 -9.09 8.14 1.70
C GLY A 318 -8.96 7.76 0.22
N GLU A 319 -7.86 8.18 -0.42
CA GLU A 319 -7.56 7.85 -1.82
C GLU A 319 -7.35 6.33 -2.01
N ALA A 320 -6.52 5.69 -1.18
CA ALA A 320 -6.30 4.25 -1.22
C ALA A 320 -7.59 3.43 -0.98
N THR A 321 -8.44 3.89 -0.06
CA THR A 321 -9.76 3.28 0.18
C THR A 321 -10.69 3.44 -1.01
N GLY A 322 -10.70 4.63 -1.64
CA GLY A 322 -11.47 4.90 -2.86
C GLY A 322 -11.00 4.03 -4.04
N ALA A 323 -9.68 3.83 -4.17
CA ALA A 323 -9.09 2.95 -5.17
C ALA A 323 -9.55 1.49 -4.99
N LEU A 324 -9.51 0.96 -3.77
CA LEU A 324 -10.02 -0.39 -3.47
C LEU A 324 -11.52 -0.51 -3.79
N GLN A 325 -12.32 0.48 -3.45
CA GLN A 325 -13.75 0.49 -3.76
C GLN A 325 -14.00 0.51 -5.27
N GLY A 326 -13.28 1.35 -6.02
CA GLY A 326 -13.36 1.42 -7.48
C GLY A 326 -13.01 0.08 -8.13
N LEU A 327 -11.91 -0.53 -7.70
CA LEU A 327 -11.46 -1.84 -8.17
C LEU A 327 -12.52 -2.93 -7.94
N LEU A 328 -13.06 -3.04 -6.72
CA LEU A 328 -14.10 -4.02 -6.39
C LEU A 328 -15.38 -3.78 -7.20
N THR A 329 -15.75 -2.51 -7.43
CA THR A 329 -16.91 -2.16 -8.22
C THR A 329 -16.75 -2.59 -9.68
N THR A 330 -15.60 -2.31 -10.28
CA THR A 330 -15.25 -2.69 -11.66
C THR A 330 -15.32 -4.21 -11.85
N LEU A 331 -14.83 -4.98 -10.89
CA LEU A 331 -14.79 -6.45 -10.98
C LEU A 331 -16.13 -7.14 -10.67
N THR A 332 -17.06 -6.43 -10.03
CA THR A 332 -18.33 -7.06 -9.58
C THR A 332 -19.23 -7.43 -10.75
N GLY A 333 -19.60 -8.70 -10.82
CA GLY A 333 -20.56 -9.21 -11.81
C GLY A 333 -19.96 -9.53 -13.18
N LEU A 334 -18.63 -9.40 -13.36
CA LEU A 334 -17.99 -9.80 -14.62
C LEU A 334 -18.08 -11.32 -14.82
N PRO A 335 -18.42 -11.77 -16.03
CA PRO A 335 -18.34 -13.18 -16.37
C PRO A 335 -16.88 -13.64 -16.44
N ARG A 336 -16.66 -14.95 -16.32
CA ARG A 336 -15.33 -15.53 -16.47
C ARG A 336 -14.73 -15.27 -17.86
N SER A 337 -13.41 -15.41 -17.97
CA SER A 337 -12.58 -15.06 -19.11
C SER A 337 -12.30 -13.55 -19.17
N TYR A 338 -11.93 -13.01 -20.33
CA TYR A 338 -11.55 -11.60 -20.47
C TYR A 338 -12.76 -10.76 -20.90
N ASN A 339 -12.90 -9.62 -20.26
CA ASN A 339 -13.81 -8.54 -20.63
C ASN A 339 -13.02 -7.24 -20.60
N ILE A 340 -13.32 -6.30 -21.49
CA ILE A 340 -12.59 -5.02 -21.59
C ILE A 340 -12.65 -4.21 -20.29
N ASP A 341 -13.65 -4.42 -19.45
CA ASP A 341 -13.78 -3.83 -18.11
C ASP A 341 -12.51 -4.06 -17.25
N LEU A 342 -11.79 -5.15 -17.47
CA LEU A 342 -10.55 -5.46 -16.75
C LEU A 342 -9.44 -4.42 -17.01
N GLN A 343 -9.49 -3.69 -18.12
CA GLN A 343 -8.59 -2.58 -18.40
C GLN A 343 -8.79 -1.45 -17.37
N GLU A 344 -10.02 -1.17 -16.99
CA GLU A 344 -10.36 -0.12 -16.01
C GLU A 344 -10.10 -0.54 -14.54
N ALA A 345 -9.86 -1.83 -14.28
CA ALA A 345 -9.53 -2.32 -12.95
C ALA A 345 -8.11 -1.92 -12.51
N THR A 346 -7.16 -2.00 -13.43
CA THR A 346 -5.72 -1.85 -13.14
C THR A 346 -5.33 -0.46 -12.62
N PRO A 347 -5.81 0.69 -13.15
CA PRO A 347 -5.46 2.03 -12.67
C PRO A 347 -5.77 2.24 -11.19
N HIS A 348 -6.83 1.63 -10.67
CA HIS A 348 -7.16 1.70 -9.25
C HIS A 348 -6.06 1.11 -8.36
N ALA A 349 -5.50 -0.03 -8.76
CA ALA A 349 -4.41 -0.64 -8.00
C ALA A 349 -3.15 0.25 -8.04
N TRP A 350 -2.81 0.80 -9.20
CA TRP A 350 -1.66 1.70 -9.35
C TRP A 350 -1.77 2.93 -8.46
N THR A 351 -2.94 3.54 -8.34
CA THR A 351 -3.17 4.67 -7.44
C THR A 351 -2.75 4.37 -6.00
N ALA A 352 -3.16 3.23 -5.45
CA ALA A 352 -2.82 2.86 -4.08
C ALA A 352 -1.33 2.49 -3.92
N VAL A 353 -0.78 1.78 -4.90
CA VAL A 353 0.62 1.32 -4.90
C VAL A 353 1.61 2.49 -5.00
N ASP A 354 1.24 3.56 -5.71
CA ASP A 354 2.11 4.75 -5.83
C ASP A 354 2.01 5.66 -4.59
N ALA A 355 0.80 5.90 -4.10
CA ALA A 355 0.58 6.91 -3.07
C ALA A 355 0.94 6.44 -1.65
N VAL A 356 0.73 5.17 -1.32
CA VAL A 356 0.88 4.69 0.06
C VAL A 356 2.33 4.58 0.53
N PRO A 357 3.29 4.06 -0.26
CA PRO A 357 4.70 4.06 0.13
C PRO A 357 5.27 5.46 0.36
N GLU A 358 4.93 6.44 -0.48
CA GLU A 358 5.33 7.84 -0.30
C GLU A 358 4.78 8.42 1.03
N ALA A 359 3.50 8.16 1.33
CA ALA A 359 2.90 8.57 2.59
C ALA A 359 3.57 7.92 3.81
N LEU A 360 4.03 6.68 3.67
CA LEU A 360 4.77 5.97 4.71
C LEU A 360 6.13 6.63 4.99
N GLU A 361 6.92 6.91 3.95
CA GLU A 361 8.23 7.58 4.09
C GLU A 361 8.08 8.94 4.79
N VAL A 362 7.11 9.75 4.35
CA VAL A 362 6.84 11.06 4.96
C VAL A 362 6.42 10.92 6.43
N THR A 363 5.53 9.99 6.74
CA THR A 363 5.02 9.80 8.11
C THR A 363 6.13 9.33 9.05
N THR A 364 6.91 8.35 8.60
CA THR A 364 7.98 7.77 9.41
C THR A 364 9.12 8.76 9.61
N GLY A 365 9.54 9.47 8.55
CA GLY A 365 10.55 10.51 8.64
C GLY A 365 10.13 11.66 9.57
N ALA A 366 8.85 12.05 9.55
CA ALA A 366 8.32 13.05 10.49
C ALA A 366 8.41 12.59 11.95
N VAL A 367 8.16 11.31 12.24
CA VAL A 367 8.27 10.73 13.60
C VAL A 367 9.73 10.56 14.00
N ALA A 368 10.59 10.08 13.10
CA ALA A 368 12.00 9.80 13.37
C ALA A 368 12.82 11.07 13.65
N THR A 369 12.41 12.20 13.07
CA THR A 369 13.09 13.49 13.22
C THR A 369 12.40 14.44 14.19
N ALA A 370 11.32 14.00 14.84
CA ALA A 370 10.55 14.82 15.77
C ALA A 370 11.30 15.11 17.06
N GLU A 371 11.15 16.31 17.58
CA GLU A 371 11.68 16.72 18.87
C GLU A 371 10.59 16.63 19.94
N TRP A 372 10.79 15.76 20.93
CA TRP A 372 9.84 15.52 22.03
C TRP A 372 10.11 16.52 23.16
N ASN A 373 9.08 17.31 23.53
CA ASN A 373 9.19 18.29 24.61
C ASN A 373 8.97 17.60 25.97
N GLU A 374 10.05 17.05 26.54
CA GLU A 374 10.01 16.23 27.75
C GLU A 374 9.34 16.96 28.92
N ALA A 375 9.53 18.28 29.09
CA ALA A 375 8.92 19.04 30.17
C ALA A 375 7.39 19.12 30.04
N VAL A 376 6.89 19.44 28.83
CA VAL A 376 5.45 19.53 28.56
C VAL A 376 4.81 18.15 28.59
N LEU A 377 5.54 17.13 28.18
CA LEU A 377 5.10 15.72 28.25
C LEU A 377 4.96 15.24 29.69
N ALA A 378 5.93 15.56 30.56
CA ALA A 378 5.87 15.20 31.98
C ALA A 378 4.71 15.89 32.68
N ASP A 379 4.52 17.20 32.45
CA ASP A 379 3.36 17.94 32.97
C ASP A 379 2.03 17.33 32.48
N GLY A 380 1.95 17.00 31.18
CA GLY A 380 0.79 16.34 30.60
C GLY A 380 0.53 14.94 31.17
N ALA A 381 1.59 14.16 31.42
CA ALA A 381 1.50 12.82 32.00
C ALA A 381 0.98 12.84 33.46
N ALA A 382 1.21 13.91 34.20
CA ALA A 382 0.68 14.11 35.56
C ALA A 382 -0.75 14.68 35.57
N ALA A 383 -1.23 15.25 34.47
CA ALA A 383 -2.48 15.99 34.42
C ALA A 383 -3.70 15.11 34.77
N GLY A 384 -4.66 15.70 35.49
CA GLY A 384 -5.99 15.11 35.69
C GLY A 384 -6.04 13.85 36.55
N PHE A 385 -5.08 13.67 37.44
CA PHE A 385 -4.94 12.46 38.28
C PHE A 385 -4.79 11.18 37.41
N SER A 386 -3.94 11.26 36.39
CA SER A 386 -3.66 10.15 35.46
C SER A 386 -3.15 8.88 36.15
N THR A 387 -2.56 8.99 37.34
CA THR A 387 -2.05 7.91 38.19
C THR A 387 -3.13 7.20 39.03
N ALA A 388 -4.36 7.71 39.03
CA ALA A 388 -5.47 7.20 39.87
C ALA A 388 -5.66 5.67 39.81
N THR A 389 -5.60 5.10 38.60
CA THR A 389 -5.71 3.64 38.43
C THR A 389 -4.54 2.91 39.10
N GLY A 390 -3.32 3.44 39.02
CA GLY A 390 -2.14 2.87 39.68
C GLY A 390 -2.28 2.86 41.20
N VAL A 391 -2.86 3.91 41.78
CA VAL A 391 -3.17 3.94 43.20
C VAL A 391 -4.19 2.86 43.56
N ALA A 392 -5.30 2.75 42.83
CA ALA A 392 -6.31 1.71 43.07
C ALA A 392 -5.73 0.29 42.95
N ASP A 393 -4.86 0.05 41.97
CA ASP A 393 -4.15 -1.21 41.78
C ASP A 393 -3.22 -1.50 42.96
N ARG A 394 -2.46 -0.51 43.44
CA ARG A 394 -1.57 -0.67 44.60
C ARG A 394 -2.32 -1.01 45.86
N LEU A 395 -3.45 -0.34 46.13
CA LEU A 395 -4.32 -0.63 47.24
C LEU A 395 -4.92 -2.05 47.15
N ALA A 396 -5.29 -2.47 45.96
CA ALA A 396 -5.81 -3.81 45.71
C ALA A 396 -4.74 -4.90 45.94
N MET A 397 -3.49 -4.65 45.50
CA MET A 397 -2.33 -5.52 45.76
C MET A 397 -2.05 -5.65 47.27
N ALA A 398 -2.35 -4.61 48.05
CA ALA A 398 -2.22 -4.62 49.49
C ALA A 398 -3.39 -5.32 50.22
N GLY A 399 -4.37 -5.87 49.49
CA GLY A 399 -5.45 -6.68 50.02
C GLY A 399 -6.79 -5.98 50.16
N ILE A 400 -6.92 -4.70 49.74
CA ILE A 400 -8.20 -4.00 49.70
C ILE A 400 -8.97 -4.49 48.47
N PRO A 401 -10.26 -4.87 48.56
CA PRO A 401 -11.04 -5.26 47.40
C PRO A 401 -11.03 -4.14 46.33
N PHE A 402 -10.78 -4.48 45.08
CA PHE A 402 -10.57 -3.50 44.00
C PHE A 402 -11.68 -2.42 43.93
N ARG A 403 -12.96 -2.81 44.08
CA ARG A 403 -14.08 -1.85 44.07
C ARG A 403 -14.00 -0.84 45.20
N THR A 404 -13.58 -1.30 46.38
CA THR A 404 -13.37 -0.43 47.54
C THR A 404 -12.13 0.46 47.34
N ALA A 405 -11.04 -0.09 46.81
CA ALA A 405 -9.87 0.70 46.45
C ALA A 405 -10.21 1.79 45.42
N HIS A 406 -11.00 1.43 44.40
CA HIS A 406 -11.50 2.39 43.41
C HIS A 406 -12.38 3.49 44.04
N GLU A 407 -13.24 3.14 45.00
CA GLU A 407 -14.09 4.10 45.72
C GLU A 407 -13.24 5.09 46.56
N VAL A 408 -12.20 4.62 47.23
CA VAL A 408 -11.23 5.47 47.96
C VAL A 408 -10.61 6.49 46.97
N VAL A 409 -10.11 6.04 45.83
CA VAL A 409 -9.46 6.93 44.82
C VAL A 409 -10.47 7.89 44.20
N ALA A 410 -11.68 7.45 43.87
CA ALA A 410 -12.76 8.31 43.37
C ALA A 410 -13.15 9.40 44.37
N THR A 411 -13.30 9.02 45.65
CA THR A 411 -13.61 9.97 46.76
C THR A 411 -12.48 11.00 46.95
N ALA A 412 -11.22 10.56 46.82
CA ALA A 412 -10.09 11.47 46.83
C ALA A 412 -10.14 12.45 45.63
N ALA A 413 -10.38 11.93 44.40
CA ALA A 413 -10.45 12.73 43.18
C ALA A 413 -11.56 13.81 43.24
N GLU A 414 -12.72 13.53 43.84
CA GLU A 414 -13.83 14.49 43.97
C GLU A 414 -13.47 15.71 44.86
N ARG A 415 -12.44 15.57 45.66
CA ARG A 415 -12.02 16.60 46.67
C ARG A 415 -10.76 17.36 46.25
N LEU A 416 -10.12 16.95 45.17
CA LEU A 416 -8.89 17.57 44.73
C LEU A 416 -9.16 18.99 44.22
N GLU A 417 -8.51 19.98 44.86
CA GLU A 417 -8.43 21.37 44.39
C GLU A 417 -7.10 21.66 43.63
N GLY A 418 -6.25 20.60 43.46
CA GLY A 418 -4.90 20.67 42.83
C GLY A 418 -4.39 19.29 42.46
N ASP A 419 -3.06 19.12 42.51
CA ASP A 419 -2.45 17.83 42.26
C ASP A 419 -2.80 16.82 43.35
N PRO A 420 -2.94 15.50 43.00
CA PRO A 420 -3.22 14.47 43.96
C PRO A 420 -2.06 14.30 44.95
N ASP A 421 -2.43 14.18 46.24
CA ASP A 421 -1.48 13.95 47.33
C ASP A 421 -1.92 12.80 48.22
N VAL A 422 -1.00 12.29 49.06
CA VAL A 422 -1.27 11.20 49.99
C VAL A 422 -2.29 11.60 51.05
N ALA A 423 -2.33 12.86 51.47
CA ALA A 423 -3.25 13.34 52.47
C ALA A 423 -4.71 13.26 52.01
N ALA A 424 -4.98 13.54 50.75
CA ALA A 424 -6.30 13.38 50.12
C ALA A 424 -6.73 11.89 50.09
N LEU A 425 -5.79 10.98 49.75
CA LEU A 425 -6.04 9.53 49.78
C LEU A 425 -6.30 9.00 51.15
N GLU A 426 -5.53 9.43 52.19
CA GLU A 426 -5.74 9.05 53.59
C GLU A 426 -7.10 9.55 54.12
N ALA A 427 -7.47 10.78 53.80
CA ALA A 427 -8.76 11.33 54.17
C ALA A 427 -9.93 10.56 53.54
N ALA A 428 -9.81 10.20 52.28
CA ALA A 428 -10.82 9.39 51.56
C ALA A 428 -10.91 7.96 52.14
N ALA A 429 -9.78 7.35 52.45
CA ALA A 429 -9.72 6.03 53.07
C ALA A 429 -10.37 6.00 54.46
N GLY A 430 -10.11 7.02 55.28
CA GLY A 430 -10.79 7.19 56.59
C GLY A 430 -12.31 7.23 56.46
N GLU A 431 -12.86 7.78 55.39
CA GLU A 431 -14.29 7.81 55.10
C GLU A 431 -14.82 6.47 54.57
N VAL A 432 -14.13 5.90 53.55
CA VAL A 432 -14.62 4.69 52.85
C VAL A 432 -14.33 3.41 53.64
N LEU A 433 -13.12 3.30 54.21
CA LEU A 433 -12.69 2.11 54.94
C LEU A 433 -12.95 2.21 56.43
N GLY A 434 -12.96 3.43 57.00
CA GLY A 434 -12.94 3.65 58.44
C GLY A 434 -11.58 3.34 59.08
N GLU A 435 -10.53 3.17 58.29
CA GLU A 435 -9.20 2.77 58.71
C GLU A 435 -8.15 3.65 57.97
N ASP A 436 -6.93 3.72 58.53
CA ASP A 436 -5.78 4.42 57.96
C ASP A 436 -5.14 3.57 56.85
N LEU A 437 -4.78 4.20 55.72
CA LEU A 437 -4.06 3.53 54.62
C LEU A 437 -2.71 2.97 55.05
N GLY A 438 -2.05 3.58 56.04
CA GLY A 438 -0.80 3.09 56.61
C GLY A 438 -0.86 1.67 57.19
N ALA A 439 -2.07 1.13 57.41
CA ALA A 439 -2.29 -0.29 57.78
C ALA A 439 -2.08 -1.23 56.59
N TYR A 440 -2.17 -0.75 55.35
CA TYR A 440 -2.10 -1.53 54.10
C TYR A 440 -0.88 -1.20 53.27
N VAL A 441 -0.55 0.10 53.11
CA VAL A 441 0.53 0.61 52.26
C VAL A 441 1.25 1.71 53.00
N ASP A 442 2.58 1.68 53.05
CA ASP A 442 3.35 2.75 53.67
C ASP A 442 3.30 4.04 52.83
N HIS A 443 3.56 5.17 53.50
CA HIS A 443 3.47 6.52 52.91
C HIS A 443 4.39 6.70 51.72
N GLU A 444 5.63 6.19 51.76
CA GLU A 444 6.61 6.30 50.68
C GLU A 444 6.12 5.59 49.40
N THR A 445 5.53 4.41 49.54
CA THR A 445 4.92 3.65 48.44
C THR A 445 3.72 4.37 47.84
N LEU A 446 2.88 5.03 48.66
CA LEU A 446 1.75 5.84 48.16
C LEU A 446 2.24 7.07 47.41
N GLU A 447 3.25 7.77 47.92
CA GLU A 447 3.89 8.92 47.25
C GLU A 447 4.46 8.52 45.90
N ALA A 448 5.24 7.42 45.82
CA ALA A 448 5.77 6.87 44.59
C ALA A 448 4.67 6.50 43.57
N THR A 449 3.53 5.96 44.04
CA THR A 449 2.42 5.60 43.15
C THR A 449 1.73 6.82 42.52
N LEU A 450 1.85 8.01 43.11
CA LEU A 450 1.36 9.27 42.54
C LEU A 450 2.29 9.87 41.51
N ASP A 451 3.55 9.43 41.46
CA ASP A 451 4.50 9.84 40.43
C ASP A 451 4.19 9.15 39.09
N PRO A 452 4.08 9.88 37.96
CA PRO A 452 3.79 9.28 36.67
C PRO A 452 4.85 8.28 36.20
N ALA A 453 6.15 8.51 36.48
CA ALA A 453 7.22 7.60 36.05
C ALA A 453 7.16 6.28 36.84
N GLU A 454 6.95 6.36 38.16
CA GLU A 454 6.76 5.19 39.02
C GLU A 454 5.46 4.44 38.66
N SER A 455 4.40 5.20 38.30
CA SER A 455 3.14 4.64 37.81
C SER A 455 3.32 3.88 36.47
N VAL A 456 4.21 4.31 35.60
CA VAL A 456 4.61 3.58 34.38
C VAL A 456 5.44 2.36 34.76
N ALA A 457 6.48 2.52 35.60
CA ALA A 457 7.44 1.48 35.96
C ALA A 457 6.74 0.26 36.63
N MET A 458 5.67 0.49 37.44
CA MET A 458 4.93 -0.62 38.07
C MET A 458 4.16 -1.52 37.10
N ARG A 459 4.01 -1.14 35.82
CA ARG A 459 3.30 -1.88 34.77
C ARG A 459 4.24 -2.70 33.90
N ASP A 460 4.95 -3.64 34.53
CA ASP A 460 6.00 -4.48 33.97
C ASP A 460 5.49 -5.75 33.26
N SER A 461 4.20 -5.95 33.21
CA SER A 461 3.60 -7.09 32.50
C SER A 461 3.97 -7.07 31.02
N ARG A 462 3.98 -8.25 30.37
CA ARG A 462 4.26 -8.35 28.92
C ARG A 462 3.35 -7.45 28.11
N GLY A 463 3.94 -6.48 27.39
CA GLY A 463 3.21 -5.48 26.60
C GLY A 463 2.81 -4.24 27.40
N GLY A 464 3.21 -4.15 28.66
CA GLY A 464 3.05 -2.94 29.47
C GLY A 464 4.05 -1.84 29.11
N PRO A 465 3.82 -0.61 29.64
CA PRO A 465 4.65 0.57 29.32
C PRO A 465 5.94 0.68 30.13
N ALA A 466 6.18 -0.19 31.13
CA ALA A 466 7.42 -0.14 31.91
C ALA A 466 8.65 -0.24 30.98
N PRO A 467 9.71 0.58 31.22
CA PRO A 467 10.87 0.63 30.30
C PRO A 467 11.48 -0.73 29.97
N GLU A 468 11.60 -1.63 30.97
CA GLU A 468 12.12 -2.99 30.76
C GLU A 468 11.17 -3.85 29.89
N ALA A 469 9.86 -3.72 30.06
CA ALA A 469 8.86 -4.45 29.29
C ALA A 469 8.84 -3.97 27.82
N VAL A 470 8.99 -2.66 27.62
CA VAL A 470 9.10 -2.03 26.28
C VAL A 470 10.40 -2.46 25.61
N ALA A 471 11.55 -2.37 26.30
CA ALA A 471 12.85 -2.82 25.77
C ALA A 471 12.79 -4.28 25.29
N ALA A 472 12.26 -5.18 26.11
CA ALA A 472 12.08 -6.58 25.73
C ALA A 472 11.10 -6.75 24.54
N SER A 473 10.13 -5.85 24.36
CA SER A 473 9.23 -5.85 23.20
C SER A 473 9.94 -5.37 21.93
N VAL A 474 10.76 -4.33 22.04
CA VAL A 474 11.58 -3.78 20.94
C VAL A 474 12.57 -4.85 20.46
N ASP A 475 13.25 -5.57 21.38
CA ASP A 475 14.17 -6.65 21.00
C ASP A 475 13.47 -7.75 20.18
N ARG A 476 12.31 -8.22 20.63
CA ARG A 476 11.51 -9.20 19.87
C ARG A 476 11.01 -8.67 18.53
N ALA A 477 10.69 -7.38 18.45
CA ALA A 477 10.27 -6.76 17.21
C ALA A 477 11.44 -6.66 16.21
N ARG A 478 12.67 -6.38 16.68
CA ARG A 478 13.88 -6.38 15.86
C ARG A 478 14.22 -7.77 15.32
N GLU A 479 14.03 -8.83 16.13
CA GLU A 479 14.20 -10.21 15.65
C GLU A 479 13.22 -10.51 14.48
N ARG A 480 11.92 -10.22 14.64
CA ARG A 480 10.93 -10.40 13.57
C ARG A 480 11.24 -9.53 12.34
N LEU A 481 11.64 -8.28 12.54
CA LEU A 481 12.04 -7.40 11.44
C LEU A 481 13.21 -7.98 10.64
N GLY A 482 14.17 -8.62 11.31
CA GLY A 482 15.28 -9.33 10.65
C GLY A 482 14.79 -10.48 9.78
N GLU A 483 13.81 -11.27 10.25
CA GLU A 483 13.20 -12.35 9.49
C GLU A 483 12.42 -11.81 8.26
N ASP A 484 11.63 -10.76 8.44
CA ASP A 484 10.85 -10.13 7.36
C ASP A 484 11.78 -9.51 6.31
N ARG A 485 12.86 -8.83 6.73
CA ARG A 485 13.88 -8.27 5.83
C ARG A 485 14.54 -9.36 4.99
N ALA A 486 14.92 -10.48 5.59
CA ALA A 486 15.47 -11.61 4.86
C ALA A 486 14.47 -12.17 3.85
N ALA A 487 13.20 -12.31 4.24
CA ALA A 487 12.14 -12.80 3.35
C ALA A 487 11.89 -11.87 2.14
N VAL A 488 12.01 -10.55 2.31
CA VAL A 488 11.93 -9.57 1.22
C VAL A 488 13.15 -9.65 0.32
N ALA A 489 14.36 -9.69 0.91
CA ALA A 489 15.61 -9.80 0.17
C ALA A 489 15.67 -11.08 -0.69
N ASP A 490 15.29 -12.23 -0.14
CA ASP A 490 15.25 -13.50 -0.87
C ASP A 490 14.35 -13.41 -2.12
N ARG A 491 13.21 -12.71 -2.02
CA ARG A 491 12.30 -12.52 -3.15
C ARG A 491 12.87 -11.55 -4.19
N ARG A 492 13.52 -10.49 -3.77
CA ARG A 492 14.21 -9.53 -4.65
C ARG A 492 15.33 -10.24 -5.41
N ASP A 493 16.18 -10.96 -4.71
CA ASP A 493 17.29 -11.72 -5.29
C ASP A 493 16.80 -12.75 -6.33
N ALA A 494 15.66 -13.40 -6.07
CA ALA A 494 15.06 -14.35 -7.01
C ALA A 494 14.58 -13.68 -8.31
N VAL A 495 13.94 -12.50 -8.20
CA VAL A 495 13.51 -11.70 -9.37
C VAL A 495 14.72 -11.26 -10.19
N GLU A 496 15.73 -10.66 -9.56
CA GLU A 496 16.95 -10.21 -10.24
C GLU A 496 17.74 -11.37 -10.87
N ALA A 497 17.77 -12.53 -10.22
CA ALA A 497 18.42 -13.71 -10.78
C ALA A 497 17.70 -14.19 -12.06
N ALA A 498 16.37 -14.13 -12.10
CA ALA A 498 15.59 -14.48 -13.28
C ALA A 498 15.79 -13.45 -14.42
N GLU A 499 15.85 -12.17 -14.12
CA GLU A 499 16.14 -11.12 -15.11
C GLU A 499 17.54 -11.33 -15.74
N ARG A 500 18.54 -11.63 -14.92
CA ARG A 500 19.88 -11.97 -15.41
C ARG A 500 19.90 -13.25 -16.25
N ALA A 501 19.11 -14.26 -15.86
CA ALA A 501 19.00 -15.51 -16.62
C ALA A 501 18.33 -15.27 -17.97
N LEU A 502 17.22 -14.53 -18.01
CA LEU A 502 16.54 -14.17 -19.27
C LEU A 502 17.48 -13.42 -20.22
N ALA A 503 18.21 -12.42 -19.70
CA ALA A 503 19.18 -11.69 -20.52
C ALA A 503 20.29 -12.62 -21.07
N ALA A 504 20.75 -13.59 -20.30
CA ALA A 504 21.74 -14.56 -20.76
C ALA A 504 21.18 -15.50 -21.84
N GLU A 505 19.93 -15.95 -21.73
CA GLU A 505 19.28 -16.78 -22.76
C GLU A 505 19.04 -15.97 -24.06
N VAL A 506 18.59 -14.72 -23.95
CA VAL A 506 18.46 -13.82 -25.12
C VAL A 506 19.79 -13.66 -25.85
N ALA A 507 20.90 -13.48 -25.11
CA ALA A 507 22.24 -13.34 -25.69
C ALA A 507 22.76 -14.57 -26.43
N VAL A 508 22.10 -15.73 -26.30
CA VAL A 508 22.44 -16.93 -27.10
C VAL A 508 21.98 -16.76 -28.56
N TYR A 509 20.92 -15.98 -28.78
CA TYR A 509 20.31 -15.78 -30.09
C TYR A 509 20.82 -14.51 -30.79
N VAL A 510 21.11 -13.43 -30.04
CA VAL A 510 21.55 -12.12 -30.53
C VAL A 510 23.06 -11.95 -30.35
#